data_eed65158d21fc0c690f5e7d95debdf4f
#
_entry.id   eed65158d21fc0c690f5e7d95debdf4f
#
_cell.length_a   1.000
_cell.length_b   1.000
_cell.length_c   1.000
_cell.angle_alpha   90.00
_cell.angle_beta   90.00
_cell.angle_gamma   90.00
#
_symmetry.space_group_name_H-M   'P 1'
#
loop_
_entity.id
_entity.type
_entity.pdbx_description
1 polymer ?
#
loop_
_entity_poly.entity_id
_entity_poly.type
_entity_poly.pdbx_seq_one_letter_code
_entity_poly.pdbx_strand_id
1 'polypeptide(L)'
;METASFLNDSGIALTEANRPYEAIPLFRKALIMDPENPLLWLNLGIAQQRTGDYSEAIASFQRAIAIDSDLADAWLSIGLIYYETEEFEMAEECYRSALSRNERDPKIWNNLGVLYFTEGSFKEARHCFEEAVGLSPHYYDALYNLRDTCRELKDYRAAAEFERALSGLRASCGHAHPGKQEPGSEGRDSAQE
;
A
#
# COMPACT_ATOMS: atom_id res chain seq x y z
N MET A 1 30.97 -8.77 -14.95
CA MET A 1 29.88 -9.51 -15.62
C MET A 1 28.58 -9.09 -14.96
N GLU A 2 27.56 -8.79 -15.75
CA GLU A 2 26.24 -8.56 -15.19
C GLU A 2 25.69 -9.89 -14.67
N THR A 3 25.25 -9.91 -13.41
CA THR A 3 24.60 -11.06 -12.77
C THR A 3 23.10 -10.75 -12.61
N ALA A 4 22.28 -11.78 -12.39
CA ALA A 4 20.86 -11.59 -12.08
C ALA A 4 20.65 -10.66 -10.87
N SER A 5 21.47 -10.82 -9.82
CA SER A 5 21.44 -9.96 -8.62
C SER A 5 21.75 -8.50 -8.97
N PHE A 6 22.83 -8.23 -9.72
CA PHE A 6 23.18 -6.87 -10.11
C PHE A 6 22.08 -6.19 -10.93
N LEU A 7 21.45 -6.93 -11.86
CA LEU A 7 20.34 -6.42 -12.66
C LEU A 7 19.10 -6.15 -11.79
N ASN A 8 18.82 -7.03 -10.82
CA ASN A 8 17.76 -6.84 -9.86
C ASN A 8 17.96 -5.58 -9.04
N ASP A 9 19.13 -5.41 -8.43
CA ASP A 9 19.43 -4.26 -7.58
C ASP A 9 19.36 -2.94 -8.36
N SER A 10 19.85 -2.97 -9.62
CA SER A 10 19.72 -1.82 -10.53
C SER A 10 18.27 -1.52 -10.89
N GLY A 11 17.45 -2.56 -11.12
CA GLY A 11 16.01 -2.42 -11.37
C GLY A 11 15.27 -1.85 -10.19
N ILE A 12 15.55 -2.33 -8.97
CA ILE A 12 14.98 -1.79 -7.73
C ILE A 12 15.31 -0.31 -7.60
N ALA A 13 16.59 0.07 -7.73
CA ALA A 13 17.02 1.46 -7.64
C ALA A 13 16.32 2.38 -8.66
N LEU A 14 16.10 1.90 -9.89
CA LEU A 14 15.33 2.65 -10.90
C LEU A 14 13.86 2.77 -10.54
N THR A 15 13.26 1.72 -10.01
CA THR A 15 11.86 1.72 -9.58
C THR A 15 11.65 2.70 -8.42
N GLU A 16 12.56 2.74 -7.45
CA GLU A 16 12.58 3.70 -6.35
C GLU A 16 12.80 5.14 -6.83
N ALA A 17 13.64 5.32 -7.86
CA ALA A 17 13.85 6.61 -8.51
C ALA A 17 12.68 7.06 -9.41
N ASN A 18 11.53 6.37 -9.35
CA ASN A 18 10.34 6.61 -10.18
C ASN A 18 10.60 6.50 -11.70
N ARG A 19 11.44 5.54 -12.09
CA ARG A 19 11.82 5.22 -13.50
C ARG A 19 11.46 3.77 -13.84
N PRO A 20 10.21 3.32 -13.65
CA PRO A 20 9.83 1.92 -13.80
C PRO A 20 9.99 1.40 -15.24
N TYR A 21 9.77 2.24 -16.25
CA TYR A 21 9.99 1.85 -17.66
C TYR A 21 11.43 1.40 -17.95
N GLU A 22 12.41 1.94 -17.24
CA GLU A 22 13.81 1.54 -17.40
C GLU A 22 14.17 0.33 -16.52
N ALA A 23 13.43 0.10 -15.44
CA ALA A 23 13.60 -1.05 -14.56
C ALA A 23 13.12 -2.36 -15.21
N ILE A 24 11.96 -2.34 -15.88
CA ILE A 24 11.32 -3.52 -16.51
C ILE A 24 12.30 -4.34 -17.36
N PRO A 25 13.06 -3.76 -18.32
CA PRO A 25 14.01 -4.54 -19.13
C PRO A 25 15.14 -5.16 -18.29
N LEU A 26 15.54 -4.57 -17.17
CA LEU A 26 16.54 -5.13 -16.29
C LEU A 26 16.00 -6.37 -15.55
N PHE A 27 14.79 -6.30 -15.01
CA PHE A 27 14.15 -7.45 -14.38
C PHE A 27 13.90 -8.58 -15.39
N ARG A 28 13.45 -8.27 -16.61
CA ARG A 28 13.29 -9.28 -17.67
C ARG A 28 14.61 -9.95 -18.02
N LYS A 29 15.71 -9.19 -18.07
CA LYS A 29 17.06 -9.72 -18.31
C LYS A 29 17.55 -10.59 -17.14
N ALA A 30 17.28 -10.20 -15.90
CA ALA A 30 17.56 -10.99 -14.72
C ALA A 30 16.80 -12.32 -14.73
N LEU A 31 15.53 -12.31 -15.11
CA LEU A 31 14.68 -13.51 -15.23
C LEU A 31 15.11 -14.51 -16.32
N ILE A 32 15.82 -14.04 -17.38
CA ILE A 32 16.45 -14.95 -18.34
C ILE A 32 17.56 -15.76 -17.66
N MET A 33 18.23 -15.19 -16.67
CA MET A 33 19.35 -15.84 -15.96
C MET A 33 18.87 -16.70 -14.79
N ASP A 34 17.77 -16.29 -14.12
CA ASP A 34 17.22 -16.94 -12.93
C ASP A 34 15.67 -16.90 -12.97
N PRO A 35 15.05 -17.75 -13.81
CA PRO A 35 13.59 -17.71 -14.03
C PRO A 35 12.74 -18.21 -12.84
N GLU A 36 13.34 -18.99 -11.93
CA GLU A 36 12.65 -19.56 -10.76
C GLU A 36 12.84 -18.71 -9.49
N ASN A 37 13.30 -17.47 -9.63
CA ASN A 37 13.44 -16.55 -8.50
C ASN A 37 12.14 -15.76 -8.29
N PRO A 38 11.37 -16.01 -7.21
CA PRO A 38 10.09 -15.36 -7.00
C PRO A 38 10.22 -13.85 -6.77
N LEU A 39 11.35 -13.39 -6.20
CA LEU A 39 11.58 -11.96 -5.96
C LEU A 39 11.81 -11.17 -7.24
N LEU A 40 12.39 -11.78 -8.28
CA LEU A 40 12.52 -11.14 -9.59
C LEU A 40 11.15 -10.92 -10.25
N TRP A 41 10.25 -11.91 -10.13
CA TRP A 41 8.88 -11.79 -10.60
C TRP A 41 8.09 -10.77 -9.79
N LEU A 42 8.27 -10.73 -8.47
CA LEU A 42 7.67 -9.71 -7.61
C LEU A 42 8.11 -8.29 -8.03
N ASN A 43 9.42 -8.07 -8.18
CA ASN A 43 9.96 -6.76 -8.54
C ASN A 43 9.56 -6.32 -9.95
N LEU A 44 9.48 -7.27 -10.91
CA LEU A 44 8.93 -6.99 -12.24
C LEU A 44 7.47 -6.54 -12.14
N GLY A 45 6.65 -7.25 -11.37
CA GLY A 45 5.25 -6.90 -11.15
C GLY A 45 5.08 -5.52 -10.52
N ILE A 46 5.91 -5.17 -9.53
CA ILE A 46 5.91 -3.83 -8.90
C ILE A 46 6.25 -2.74 -9.93
N ALA A 47 7.24 -2.97 -10.79
CA ALA A 47 7.59 -2.02 -11.83
C ALA A 47 6.46 -1.86 -12.86
N GLN A 48 5.81 -2.95 -13.26
CA GLN A 48 4.66 -2.94 -14.17
C GLN A 48 3.43 -2.26 -13.54
N GLN A 49 3.14 -2.49 -12.27
CA GLN A 49 2.08 -1.78 -11.56
C GLN A 49 2.32 -0.27 -11.58
N ARG A 50 3.55 0.19 -11.37
CA ARG A 50 3.90 1.61 -11.43
C ARG A 50 3.79 2.24 -12.82
N THR A 51 3.80 1.44 -13.89
CA THR A 51 3.53 1.90 -15.25
C THR A 51 2.05 1.89 -15.61
N GLY A 52 1.20 1.31 -14.77
CA GLY A 52 -0.23 1.10 -15.02
C GLY A 52 -0.54 -0.16 -15.84
N ASP A 53 0.47 -0.98 -16.10
CA ASP A 53 0.30 -2.25 -16.84
C ASP A 53 -0.22 -3.35 -15.90
N TYR A 54 -1.42 -3.15 -15.35
CA TYR A 54 -1.99 -3.98 -14.27
C TYR A 54 -2.14 -5.45 -14.64
N SER A 55 -2.54 -5.76 -15.87
CA SER A 55 -2.68 -7.14 -16.33
C SER A 55 -1.35 -7.89 -16.34
N GLU A 56 -0.27 -7.24 -16.80
CA GLU A 56 1.08 -7.82 -16.78
C GLU A 56 1.63 -7.91 -15.35
N ALA A 57 1.35 -6.92 -14.50
CA ALA A 57 1.74 -6.93 -13.11
C ALA A 57 1.11 -8.11 -12.35
N ILE A 58 -0.21 -8.32 -12.49
CA ILE A 58 -0.91 -9.47 -11.90
C ILE A 58 -0.30 -10.79 -12.39
N ALA A 59 -0.02 -10.93 -13.69
CA ALA A 59 0.60 -12.12 -14.23
C ALA A 59 1.99 -12.37 -13.62
N SER A 60 2.79 -11.32 -13.43
CA SER A 60 4.11 -11.40 -12.78
C SER A 60 3.99 -11.81 -11.31
N PHE A 61 3.06 -11.22 -10.55
CA PHE A 61 2.79 -11.61 -9.16
C PHE A 61 2.29 -13.04 -9.04
N GLN A 62 1.42 -13.50 -9.93
CA GLN A 62 0.96 -14.89 -9.98
C GLN A 62 2.10 -15.87 -10.26
N ARG A 63 3.07 -15.50 -11.09
CA ARG A 63 4.30 -16.30 -11.29
C ARG A 63 5.13 -16.36 -10.03
N ALA A 64 5.30 -15.24 -9.31
CA ALA A 64 5.98 -15.23 -8.02
C ALA A 64 5.32 -16.17 -7.00
N ILE A 65 3.98 -16.12 -6.89
CA ILE A 65 3.17 -16.98 -6.01
C ILE A 65 3.27 -18.45 -6.42
N ALA A 66 3.32 -18.75 -7.72
CA ALA A 66 3.45 -20.13 -8.20
C ALA A 66 4.78 -20.75 -7.84
N ILE A 67 5.85 -19.94 -7.68
CA ILE A 67 7.18 -20.38 -7.26
C ILE A 67 7.26 -20.43 -5.72
N ASP A 68 6.77 -19.38 -5.06
CA ASP A 68 6.72 -19.27 -3.60
C ASP A 68 5.30 -18.87 -3.15
N SER A 69 4.53 -19.86 -2.69
CA SER A 69 3.15 -19.67 -2.25
C SER A 69 3.02 -18.82 -0.97
N ASP A 70 4.09 -18.69 -0.19
CA ASP A 70 4.11 -17.99 1.09
C ASP A 70 4.50 -16.50 0.94
N LEU A 71 4.74 -16.05 -0.30
CA LEU A 71 5.10 -14.67 -0.60
C LEU A 71 3.90 -13.72 -0.41
N ALA A 72 3.69 -13.28 0.82
CA ALA A 72 2.58 -12.38 1.20
C ALA A 72 2.56 -11.07 0.40
N ASP A 73 3.75 -10.53 0.07
CA ASP A 73 3.89 -9.27 -0.68
C ASP A 73 3.29 -9.35 -2.09
N ALA A 74 3.32 -10.52 -2.73
CA ALA A 74 2.72 -10.69 -4.05
C ALA A 74 1.18 -10.68 -3.96
N TRP A 75 0.61 -11.33 -2.96
CA TRP A 75 -0.83 -11.27 -2.70
C TRP A 75 -1.29 -9.86 -2.35
N LEU A 76 -0.52 -9.16 -1.48
CA LEU A 76 -0.78 -7.77 -1.14
C LEU A 76 -0.77 -6.88 -2.38
N SER A 77 0.21 -7.05 -3.27
CA SER A 77 0.33 -6.26 -4.49
C SER A 77 -0.82 -6.49 -5.48
N ILE A 78 -1.28 -7.74 -5.63
CA ILE A 78 -2.49 -8.03 -6.43
C ILE A 78 -3.71 -7.35 -5.81
N GLY A 79 -3.87 -7.43 -4.49
CA GLY A 79 -4.97 -6.77 -3.77
C GLY A 79 -4.97 -5.25 -3.95
N LEU A 80 -3.80 -4.62 -3.97
CA LEU A 80 -3.68 -3.18 -4.26
C LEU A 80 -4.14 -2.84 -5.67
N ILE A 81 -3.82 -3.66 -6.67
CA ILE A 81 -4.32 -3.44 -8.05
C ILE A 81 -5.84 -3.55 -8.09
N TYR A 82 -6.43 -4.59 -7.49
CA TYR A 82 -7.88 -4.75 -7.45
C TYR A 82 -8.57 -3.62 -6.69
N TYR A 83 -7.95 -3.10 -5.63
CA TYR A 83 -8.46 -1.92 -4.93
C TYR A 83 -8.42 -0.67 -5.84
N GLU A 84 -7.33 -0.44 -6.57
CA GLU A 84 -7.18 0.68 -7.51
C GLU A 84 -8.15 0.59 -8.70
N THR A 85 -8.56 -0.63 -9.08
CA THR A 85 -9.55 -0.89 -10.15
C THR A 85 -10.98 -1.01 -9.62
N GLU A 86 -11.20 -0.74 -8.33
CA GLU A 86 -12.50 -0.79 -7.65
C GLU A 86 -13.13 -2.20 -7.61
N GLU A 87 -12.33 -3.24 -7.78
CA GLU A 87 -12.74 -4.65 -7.66
C GLU A 87 -12.60 -5.10 -6.19
N PHE A 88 -13.41 -4.52 -5.30
CA PHE A 88 -13.22 -4.58 -3.85
C PHE A 88 -13.32 -6.00 -3.27
N GLU A 89 -14.19 -6.86 -3.79
CA GLU A 89 -14.30 -8.24 -3.35
C GLU A 89 -13.00 -9.02 -3.65
N MET A 90 -12.41 -8.80 -4.83
CA MET A 90 -11.14 -9.44 -5.21
C MET A 90 -9.97 -8.90 -4.38
N ALA A 91 -10.00 -7.59 -4.05
CA ALA A 91 -9.01 -6.98 -3.18
C ALA A 91 -9.05 -7.60 -1.78
N GLU A 92 -10.25 -7.79 -1.21
CA GLU A 92 -10.44 -8.42 0.11
C GLU A 92 -9.89 -9.85 0.13
N GLU A 93 -10.22 -10.67 -0.88
CA GLU A 93 -9.69 -12.05 -0.99
C GLU A 93 -8.17 -12.08 -1.02
N CYS A 94 -7.55 -11.17 -1.77
CA CYS A 94 -6.10 -11.05 -1.86
C CYS A 94 -5.48 -10.60 -0.55
N TYR A 95 -6.05 -9.59 0.14
CA TYR A 95 -5.54 -9.13 1.43
C TYR A 95 -5.68 -10.19 2.51
N ARG A 96 -6.77 -10.95 2.55
CA ARG A 96 -6.93 -12.10 3.45
C ARG A 96 -5.94 -13.22 3.15
N SER A 97 -5.66 -13.46 1.86
CA SER A 97 -4.63 -14.39 1.42
C SER A 97 -3.24 -13.95 1.88
N ALA A 98 -2.92 -12.66 1.81
CA ALA A 98 -1.68 -12.10 2.33
C ALA A 98 -1.59 -12.25 3.85
N LEU A 99 -2.67 -11.93 4.60
CA LEU A 99 -2.73 -12.09 6.07
C LEU A 99 -2.51 -13.54 6.51
N SER A 100 -3.08 -14.53 5.79
CA SER A 100 -2.89 -15.94 6.13
C SER A 100 -1.43 -16.39 6.03
N ARG A 101 -0.58 -15.66 5.33
CA ARG A 101 0.85 -15.92 5.15
C ARG A 101 1.73 -15.06 6.06
N ASN A 102 1.32 -13.83 6.30
CA ASN A 102 2.02 -12.90 7.20
C ASN A 102 1.02 -12.03 7.96
N GLU A 103 0.48 -12.56 9.05
CA GLU A 103 -0.45 -11.84 9.94
C GLU A 103 0.23 -10.71 10.74
N ARG A 104 1.57 -10.67 10.76
CA ARG A 104 2.35 -9.69 11.53
C ARG A 104 2.82 -8.50 10.69
N ASP A 105 2.40 -8.39 9.44
CA ASP A 105 2.69 -7.21 8.63
C ASP A 105 1.60 -6.12 8.84
N PRO A 106 1.93 -4.99 9.46
CA PRO A 106 0.98 -3.92 9.70
C PRO A 106 0.46 -3.28 8.41
N LYS A 107 1.17 -3.41 7.28
CA LYS A 107 0.74 -2.87 5.99
C LYS A 107 -0.48 -3.62 5.45
N ILE A 108 -0.51 -4.94 5.60
CA ILE A 108 -1.63 -5.75 5.10
C ILE A 108 -2.89 -5.39 5.89
N TRP A 109 -2.80 -5.31 7.21
CA TRP A 109 -3.90 -4.87 8.06
C TRP A 109 -4.39 -3.47 7.70
N ASN A 110 -3.47 -2.52 7.50
CA ASN A 110 -3.84 -1.17 7.10
C ASN A 110 -4.58 -1.14 5.75
N ASN A 111 -4.11 -1.88 4.74
CA ASN A 111 -4.76 -1.89 3.42
C ASN A 111 -6.15 -2.55 3.46
N LEU A 112 -6.33 -3.62 4.23
CA LEU A 112 -7.64 -4.21 4.47
C LEU A 112 -8.55 -3.23 5.22
N GLY A 113 -8.02 -2.49 6.19
CA GLY A 113 -8.75 -1.43 6.88
C GLY A 113 -9.18 -0.29 5.95
N VAL A 114 -8.33 0.12 5.02
CA VAL A 114 -8.65 1.13 3.99
C VAL A 114 -9.78 0.63 3.08
N LEU A 115 -9.76 -0.63 2.68
CA LEU A 115 -10.82 -1.24 1.90
C LEU A 115 -12.16 -1.16 2.65
N TYR A 116 -12.22 -1.64 3.89
CA TYR A 116 -13.45 -1.58 4.69
C TYR A 116 -13.92 -0.16 4.97
N PHE A 117 -13.00 0.78 5.14
CA PHE A 117 -13.35 2.20 5.29
C PHE A 117 -14.02 2.73 4.03
N THR A 118 -13.49 2.40 2.84
CA THR A 118 -14.05 2.80 1.55
C THR A 118 -15.46 2.25 1.33
N GLU A 119 -15.72 1.03 1.80
CA GLU A 119 -17.05 0.39 1.76
C GLU A 119 -18.01 0.89 2.84
N GLY A 120 -17.56 1.77 3.76
CA GLY A 120 -18.36 2.25 4.89
C GLY A 120 -18.50 1.26 6.05
N SER A 121 -17.77 0.16 6.02
CA SER A 121 -17.70 -0.86 7.07
C SER A 121 -16.75 -0.41 8.19
N PHE A 122 -17.11 0.72 8.85
CA PHE A 122 -16.20 1.41 9.77
C PHE A 122 -15.81 0.61 11.02
N LYS A 123 -16.61 -0.38 11.45
CA LYS A 123 -16.25 -1.22 12.59
C LYS A 123 -15.14 -2.20 12.23
N GLU A 124 -15.24 -2.80 11.06
CA GLU A 124 -14.26 -3.71 10.50
C GLU A 124 -12.96 -2.94 10.17
N ALA A 125 -13.08 -1.74 9.59
CA ALA A 125 -11.95 -0.84 9.35
C ALA A 125 -11.21 -0.50 10.65
N ARG A 126 -11.94 -0.14 11.70
CA ARG A 126 -11.36 0.14 13.02
C ARG A 126 -10.54 -1.04 13.54
N HIS A 127 -11.11 -2.25 13.50
CA HIS A 127 -10.40 -3.45 13.95
C HIS A 127 -9.08 -3.63 13.19
N CYS A 128 -9.12 -3.54 11.86
CA CYS A 128 -7.92 -3.69 11.04
C CYS A 128 -6.84 -2.63 11.34
N PHE A 129 -7.24 -1.38 11.53
CA PHE A 129 -6.28 -0.33 11.89
C PHE A 129 -5.75 -0.48 13.32
N GLU A 130 -6.56 -0.96 14.27
CA GLU A 130 -6.11 -1.29 15.62
C GLU A 130 -5.05 -2.41 15.60
N GLU A 131 -5.23 -3.46 14.79
CA GLU A 131 -4.21 -4.50 14.58
C GLU A 131 -2.94 -3.92 13.97
N ALA A 132 -3.04 -3.08 12.93
CA ALA A 132 -1.89 -2.43 12.33
C ALA A 132 -1.09 -1.56 13.33
N VAL A 133 -1.79 -0.78 14.15
CA VAL A 133 -1.18 0.06 15.20
C VAL A 133 -0.62 -0.80 16.33
N GLY A 134 -1.28 -1.90 16.69
CA GLY A 134 -0.78 -2.86 17.68
C GLY A 134 0.55 -3.48 17.27
N LEU A 135 0.70 -3.81 15.98
CA LEU A 135 1.94 -4.34 15.40
C LEU A 135 3.02 -3.28 15.24
N SER A 136 2.63 -2.06 14.88
CA SER A 136 3.53 -0.93 14.68
C SER A 136 2.94 0.36 15.26
N PRO A 137 3.22 0.69 16.55
CA PRO A 137 2.61 1.83 17.25
C PRO A 137 2.93 3.21 16.64
N HIS A 138 3.93 3.28 15.77
CA HIS A 138 4.34 4.52 15.11
C HIS A 138 3.99 4.52 13.61
N TYR A 139 3.18 3.59 13.15
CA TYR A 139 2.72 3.55 11.77
C TYR A 139 1.73 4.69 11.52
N TYR A 140 2.27 5.76 10.93
CA TYR A 140 1.57 7.03 10.76
C TYR A 140 0.24 6.88 10.01
N ASP A 141 0.25 6.14 8.88
CA ASP A 141 -0.95 5.98 8.05
C ASP A 141 -2.06 5.22 8.79
N ALA A 142 -1.72 4.17 9.53
CA ALA A 142 -2.69 3.43 10.31
C ALA A 142 -3.28 4.26 11.46
N LEU A 143 -2.47 5.05 12.15
CA LEU A 143 -2.95 5.98 13.17
C LEU A 143 -3.86 7.07 12.59
N TYR A 144 -3.51 7.59 11.41
CA TYR A 144 -4.30 8.58 10.71
C TYR A 144 -5.68 8.01 10.31
N ASN A 145 -5.68 6.82 9.69
CA ASN A 145 -6.87 6.13 9.26
C ASN A 145 -7.76 5.74 10.47
N LEU A 146 -7.15 5.28 11.56
CA LEU A 146 -7.86 4.92 12.79
C LEU A 146 -8.54 6.12 13.42
N ARG A 147 -7.86 7.27 13.48
CA ARG A 147 -8.46 8.53 13.94
C ARG A 147 -9.70 8.90 13.12
N ASP A 148 -9.60 8.83 11.79
CA ASP A 148 -10.71 9.21 10.92
C ASP A 148 -11.85 8.20 11.02
N THR A 149 -11.55 6.91 11.11
CA THR A 149 -12.54 5.86 11.38
C THR A 149 -13.27 6.08 12.71
N CYS A 150 -12.56 6.50 13.77
CA CYS A 150 -13.20 6.84 15.05
C CYS A 150 -14.14 8.06 14.91
N ARG A 151 -13.83 9.03 14.04
CA ARG A 151 -14.72 10.17 13.76
C ARG A 151 -16.01 9.72 13.06
N GLU A 152 -15.91 8.83 12.05
CA GLU A 152 -17.08 8.26 11.38
C GLU A 152 -17.97 7.46 12.36
N LEU A 153 -17.37 6.74 13.28
CA LEU A 153 -18.07 6.03 14.37
C LEU A 153 -18.57 6.95 15.50
N LYS A 154 -18.30 8.27 15.42
CA LYS A 154 -18.63 9.29 16.43
C LYS A 154 -17.96 9.05 17.80
N ASP A 155 -16.88 8.26 17.82
CA ASP A 155 -16.02 8.09 18.99
C ASP A 155 -14.95 9.21 19.04
N TYR A 156 -15.42 10.42 19.34
CA TYR A 156 -14.57 11.61 19.36
C TYR A 156 -13.49 11.57 20.45
N ARG A 157 -13.70 10.77 21.49
CA ARG A 157 -12.71 10.57 22.54
C ARG A 157 -11.50 9.82 22.01
N ALA A 158 -11.73 8.66 21.39
CA ALA A 158 -10.67 7.87 20.78
C ALA A 158 -9.99 8.66 19.66
N ALA A 159 -10.75 9.36 18.80
CA ALA A 159 -10.18 10.20 17.74
C ALA A 159 -9.22 11.26 18.29
N ALA A 160 -9.53 11.89 19.42
CA ALA A 160 -8.66 12.88 20.06
C ALA A 160 -7.39 12.25 20.66
N GLU A 161 -7.45 10.99 21.08
CA GLU A 161 -6.27 10.25 21.57
C GLU A 161 -5.30 9.96 20.41
N PHE A 162 -5.80 9.51 19.27
CA PHE A 162 -4.97 9.27 18.08
C PHE A 162 -4.43 10.58 17.47
N GLU A 163 -5.20 11.68 17.50
CA GLU A 163 -4.70 13.00 17.06
C GLU A 163 -3.49 13.46 17.91
N ARG A 164 -3.53 13.21 19.23
CA ARG A 164 -2.38 13.50 20.11
C ARG A 164 -1.17 12.64 19.78
N ALA A 165 -1.37 11.34 19.51
CA ALA A 165 -0.30 10.44 19.09
C ALA A 165 0.35 10.90 17.78
N LEU A 166 -0.46 11.25 16.76
CA LEU A 166 0.02 11.79 15.49
C LEU A 166 0.81 13.11 15.67
N SER A 167 0.33 14.00 16.53
CA SER A 167 1.01 15.26 16.84
C SER A 167 2.37 15.02 17.50
N GLY A 168 2.46 14.03 18.39
CA GLY A 168 3.71 13.61 19.02
C GLY A 168 4.73 13.08 18.00
N LEU A 169 4.27 12.26 17.03
CA LEU A 169 5.13 11.74 15.97
C LEU A 169 5.65 12.86 15.04
N ARG A 170 4.80 13.83 14.68
CA ARG A 170 5.22 15.01 13.90
C ARG A 170 6.28 15.83 14.61
N ALA A 171 6.14 16.03 15.91
CA ALA A 171 7.11 16.78 16.73
C ALA A 171 8.46 16.07 16.84
N SER A 172 8.47 14.74 16.92
CA SER A 172 9.69 13.93 17.04
C SER A 172 10.46 13.78 15.73
N CYS A 173 9.76 13.79 14.57
CA CYS A 173 10.41 13.56 13.27
C CYS A 173 10.98 14.82 12.61
N GLY A 174 10.71 16.03 13.11
CA GLY A 174 11.26 17.28 12.57
C GLY A 174 10.96 17.57 11.09
N HIS A 175 10.09 16.80 10.45
CA HIS A 175 9.74 16.91 9.03
C HIS A 175 8.25 17.27 8.89
N ALA A 176 8.01 18.44 8.31
CA ALA A 176 6.68 18.81 7.83
C ALA A 176 6.33 17.85 6.65
N HIS A 177 5.39 16.92 6.86
CA HIS A 177 4.75 16.28 5.74
C HIS A 177 4.01 17.34 4.92
N PRO A 178 4.17 17.40 3.58
CA PRO A 178 3.37 18.31 2.77
C PRO A 178 1.89 17.86 2.89
N GLY A 179 1.10 18.68 3.60
CA GLY A 179 -0.32 18.46 3.75
C GLY A 179 -0.97 18.31 2.37
N LYS A 180 -1.82 17.28 2.19
CA LYS A 180 -2.77 17.27 1.09
C LYS A 180 -3.56 18.57 1.19
N GLN A 181 -3.49 19.41 0.15
CA GLN A 181 -4.30 20.61 0.03
C GLN A 181 -5.77 20.18 0.09
N GLU A 182 -6.49 20.70 1.06
CA GLU A 182 -7.94 20.63 1.07
C GLU A 182 -8.44 21.35 -0.21
N PRO A 183 -9.43 20.80 -0.93
CA PRO A 183 -10.03 21.51 -2.06
C PRO A 183 -10.66 22.79 -1.53
N GLY A 184 -10.19 23.91 -2.05
CA GLY A 184 -10.52 25.25 -1.63
C GLY A 184 -12.03 25.50 -1.58
N SER A 185 -12.48 26.04 -0.46
CA SER A 185 -13.73 26.77 -0.35
C SER A 185 -13.62 28.05 -1.18
N GLU A 186 -13.97 27.98 -2.46
CA GLU A 186 -14.19 29.19 -3.23
C GLU A 186 -15.41 29.92 -2.69
N GLY A 187 -15.14 31.09 -2.17
CA GLY A 187 -16.09 32.00 -1.62
C GLY A 187 -17.17 32.39 -2.64
N ARG A 188 -18.42 32.28 -2.21
CA ARG A 188 -19.50 33.04 -2.80
C ARG A 188 -19.36 34.47 -2.32
N ASP A 189 -18.80 35.32 -3.15
CA ASP A 189 -19.00 36.76 -3.01
C ASP A 189 -20.12 37.20 -3.95
N SER A 190 -21.10 37.75 -3.27
CA SER A 190 -22.25 38.51 -3.82
C SER A 190 -21.80 39.66 -4.66
N ALA A 191 -22.33 39.79 -5.87
CA ALA A 191 -22.43 41.05 -6.57
C ALA A 191 -23.89 41.55 -6.46
N GLN A 192 -24.07 42.55 -5.62
CA GLN A 192 -25.14 43.54 -5.78
C GLN A 192 -24.57 44.65 -6.67
N GLU A 193 -25.17 44.88 -7.85
CA GLU A 193 -25.68 46.13 -8.39
C GLU A 193 -26.25 45.87 -9.79
#